data_9a9bc346e2f44f08cc9811fc644bc7a1
#
_entry.id   9a9bc346e2f44f08cc9811fc644bc7a1
#
_cell.length_a   1.000
_cell.length_b   1.000
_cell.length_c   1.000
_cell.angle_alpha   90.00
_cell.angle_beta   90.00
_cell.angle_gamma   90.00
#
_symmetry.space_group_name_H-M   'P 1'
#
loop_
_entity.id
_entity.type
_entity.pdbx_description
1 polymer ?
#
loop_
_entity_poly.entity_id
_entity_poly.type
_entity_poly.pdbx_seq_one_letter_code
_entity_poly.pdbx_strand_id
1 'polypeptide(L)'
;MIDMPHLHDCGADGIGLYRTEVPFMVRNDYPSAKAQEEIYKSVLDQAQGKPVAFRTLDIGGDKLLPYLPPNEEANPAMGWRALRIGLDRPAMLRAQLRALLRGAAGRDLKVMFPFVSTVAELEQANRLLDMECARLKADGEILPSRIERGLMLEVPSILYQIPALAGLVDFVSIGSH
;
A
#
# COMPACT_ATOMS: atom_id res chain seq x y z
N MET A 1 -16.12 5.70 -4.22
CA MET A 1 -16.22 4.48 -5.07
C MET A 1 -15.28 4.70 -6.24
N ILE A 2 -14.35 3.77 -6.49
CA ILE A 2 -13.51 3.87 -7.69
C ILE A 2 -14.40 3.53 -8.85
N ASP A 3 -14.44 4.44 -9.80
CA ASP A 3 -15.23 4.27 -11.01
C ASP A 3 -14.48 3.34 -11.98
N MET A 4 -14.45 2.05 -11.63
CA MET A 4 -13.76 1.01 -12.41
C MET A 4 -14.27 0.91 -13.86
N PRO A 5 -15.56 1.11 -14.17
CA PRO A 5 -16.02 1.22 -15.55
C PRO A 5 -15.27 2.29 -16.33
N HIS A 6 -15.01 3.45 -15.74
CA HIS A 6 -14.25 4.54 -16.37
C HIS A 6 -12.83 4.15 -16.80
N LEU A 7 -12.20 3.19 -16.13
CA LEU A 7 -10.87 2.68 -16.51
C LEU A 7 -10.84 2.14 -17.93
N HIS A 8 -11.91 1.50 -18.35
CA HIS A 8 -12.01 0.92 -19.70
C HIS A 8 -12.49 1.94 -20.74
N ASP A 9 -13.45 2.78 -20.34
CA ASP A 9 -14.05 3.78 -21.22
C ASP A 9 -13.10 4.91 -21.60
N CYS A 10 -12.22 5.33 -20.68
CA CYS A 10 -11.23 6.39 -20.93
C CYS A 10 -9.97 5.92 -21.64
N GLY A 11 -9.85 4.63 -21.96
CA GLY A 11 -8.68 4.05 -22.64
C GLY A 11 -7.40 4.05 -21.79
N ALA A 12 -7.50 4.15 -20.46
CA ALA A 12 -6.33 4.11 -19.59
C ALA A 12 -5.66 2.73 -19.62
N ASP A 13 -4.32 2.71 -19.57
CA ASP A 13 -3.51 1.48 -19.55
C ASP A 13 -3.47 0.78 -18.19
N GLY A 14 -3.93 1.45 -17.13
CA GLY A 14 -3.97 0.91 -15.78
C GLY A 14 -4.30 1.93 -14.71
N ILE A 15 -4.16 1.55 -13.45
CA ILE A 15 -4.36 2.40 -12.28
C ILE A 15 -3.00 2.69 -11.66
N GLY A 16 -2.50 3.92 -11.82
CA GLY A 16 -1.23 4.35 -11.26
C GLY A 16 -1.24 4.52 -9.74
N LEU A 17 -2.43 4.72 -9.16
CA LEU A 17 -2.60 4.87 -7.71
C LEU A 17 -3.97 4.38 -7.27
N TYR A 18 -4.00 3.25 -6.56
CA TYR A 18 -5.16 2.81 -5.80
C TYR A 18 -4.96 3.16 -4.32
N ARG A 19 -5.79 4.06 -3.80
CA ARG A 19 -5.76 4.54 -2.41
C ARG A 19 -6.53 3.57 -1.52
N THR A 20 -5.81 2.72 -0.80
CA THR A 20 -6.42 1.67 0.02
C THR A 20 -7.18 2.18 1.24
N GLU A 21 -6.90 3.41 1.69
CA GLU A 21 -7.62 4.05 2.79
C GLU A 21 -9.07 4.41 2.45
N VAL A 22 -9.39 4.69 1.19
CA VAL A 22 -10.72 5.18 0.79
C VAL A 22 -11.86 4.22 1.17
N PRO A 23 -11.77 2.91 0.88
CA PRO A 23 -12.79 1.95 1.35
C PRO A 23 -12.87 1.82 2.88
N PHE A 24 -11.83 2.22 3.61
CA PHE A 24 -11.78 2.10 5.07
C PHE A 24 -12.41 3.31 5.77
N MET A 25 -12.31 4.50 5.15
CA MET A 25 -12.86 5.74 5.70
C MET A 25 -14.39 5.75 5.78
N VAL A 26 -15.07 4.95 4.96
CA VAL A 26 -16.54 4.85 4.94
C VAL A 26 -17.09 3.78 5.89
N ARG A 27 -16.21 3.09 6.63
CA ARG A 27 -16.57 2.04 7.58
C ARG A 27 -16.47 2.55 9.02
N ASN A 28 -17.20 1.92 9.92
CA ASN A 28 -17.16 2.23 11.35
C ASN A 28 -16.06 1.44 12.09
N ASP A 29 -15.47 0.43 11.43
CA ASP A 29 -14.46 -0.46 11.99
C ASP A 29 -13.34 -0.75 10.99
N TYR A 30 -12.17 -1.15 11.51
CA TYR A 30 -11.05 -1.55 10.67
C TYR A 30 -11.37 -2.87 9.96
N PRO A 31 -11.29 -2.91 8.62
CA PRO A 31 -11.66 -4.11 7.89
C PRO A 31 -10.72 -5.29 8.22
N SER A 32 -11.31 -6.46 8.43
CA SER A 32 -10.54 -7.69 8.61
C SER A 32 -9.63 -7.98 7.42
N ALA A 33 -8.58 -8.77 7.61
CA ALA A 33 -7.67 -9.16 6.52
C ALA A 33 -8.43 -9.81 5.36
N LYS A 34 -9.48 -10.60 5.65
CA LYS A 34 -10.32 -11.21 4.63
C LYS A 34 -11.15 -10.19 3.86
N ALA A 35 -11.74 -9.21 4.53
CA ALA A 35 -12.48 -8.15 3.86
C ALA A 35 -11.57 -7.29 2.96
N GLN A 36 -10.33 -7.03 3.41
CA GLN A 36 -9.33 -6.36 2.59
C GLN A 36 -8.94 -7.18 1.34
N GLU A 37 -8.70 -8.48 1.51
CA GLU A 37 -8.41 -9.41 0.42
C GLU A 37 -9.51 -9.38 -0.65
N GLU A 38 -10.77 -9.45 -0.23
CA GLU A 38 -11.92 -9.40 -1.14
C GLU A 38 -11.99 -8.08 -1.93
N ILE A 39 -11.68 -6.95 -1.27
CA ILE A 39 -11.61 -5.63 -1.93
C ILE A 39 -10.51 -5.64 -3.00
N TYR A 40 -9.29 -6.04 -2.65
CA TYR A 40 -8.16 -6.00 -3.58
C TYR A 40 -8.32 -6.97 -4.74
N LYS A 41 -8.87 -8.15 -4.47
CA LYS A 41 -9.23 -9.13 -5.50
C LYS A 41 -10.27 -8.54 -6.47
N SER A 42 -11.34 -7.93 -5.94
CA SER A 42 -12.38 -7.31 -6.76
C SER A 42 -11.83 -6.20 -7.66
N VAL A 43 -10.89 -5.39 -7.17
CA VAL A 43 -10.23 -4.35 -7.97
C VAL A 43 -9.44 -4.96 -9.12
N LEU A 44 -8.65 -6.00 -8.86
CA LEU A 44 -7.87 -6.70 -9.89
C LEU A 44 -8.76 -7.43 -10.90
N ASP A 45 -9.88 -8.01 -10.45
CA ASP A 45 -10.87 -8.64 -11.34
C ASP A 45 -11.45 -7.61 -12.31
N GLN A 46 -11.83 -6.43 -11.80
CA GLN A 46 -12.39 -5.33 -12.60
C GLN A 46 -11.35 -4.66 -13.50
N ALA A 47 -10.07 -4.66 -13.12
CA ALA A 47 -8.99 -4.15 -13.94
C ALA A 47 -8.69 -5.01 -15.18
N GLN A 48 -9.18 -6.28 -15.21
CA GLN A 48 -9.10 -7.18 -16.37
C GLN A 48 -7.66 -7.33 -16.91
N GLY A 49 -6.69 -7.51 -16.02
CA GLY A 49 -5.28 -7.67 -16.38
C GLY A 49 -4.50 -6.36 -16.56
N LYS A 50 -5.15 -5.20 -16.54
CA LYS A 50 -4.45 -3.92 -16.50
C LYS A 50 -3.72 -3.75 -15.16
N PRO A 51 -2.53 -3.14 -15.12
CA PRO A 51 -1.76 -2.96 -13.90
C PRO A 51 -2.49 -2.05 -12.91
N VAL A 52 -2.40 -2.40 -11.62
CA VAL A 52 -2.93 -1.60 -10.52
C VAL A 52 -1.83 -1.43 -9.47
N ALA A 53 -1.44 -0.19 -9.20
CA ALA A 53 -0.50 0.12 -8.12
C ALA A 53 -1.26 0.40 -6.82
N PHE A 54 -1.20 -0.53 -5.88
CA PHE A 54 -1.82 -0.40 -4.57
C PHE A 54 -0.90 0.37 -3.62
N ARG A 55 -1.35 1.50 -3.11
CA ARG A 55 -0.66 2.20 -2.05
C ARG A 55 -1.10 1.61 -0.70
N THR A 56 -0.14 1.22 0.14
CA THR A 56 -0.46 0.82 1.52
C THR A 56 -1.09 1.99 2.28
N LEU A 57 -1.73 1.68 3.38
CA LEU A 57 -2.58 2.60 4.14
C LEU A 57 -1.87 3.94 4.44
N ASP A 58 -2.46 5.03 3.96
CA ASP A 58 -2.01 6.41 4.24
C ASP A 58 -3.03 7.09 5.17
N ILE A 59 -2.85 6.88 6.47
CA ILE A 59 -3.67 7.42 7.55
C ILE A 59 -2.80 8.23 8.51
N GLY A 60 -3.44 9.09 9.30
CA GLY A 60 -2.79 10.03 10.21
C GLY A 60 -2.86 11.46 9.67
N GLY A 61 -2.48 12.42 10.47
CA GLY A 61 -2.64 13.82 10.11
C GLY A 61 -4.11 14.21 9.94
N ASP A 62 -4.46 14.61 8.73
CA ASP A 62 -5.81 14.99 8.31
C ASP A 62 -6.73 13.80 7.97
N LYS A 63 -6.16 12.61 7.81
CA LYS A 63 -6.87 11.37 7.44
C LYS A 63 -7.03 10.47 8.66
N LEU A 64 -7.94 10.82 9.54
CA LEU A 64 -8.26 10.02 10.71
C LEU A 64 -9.26 8.92 10.35
N LEU A 65 -8.97 7.71 10.82
CA LEU A 65 -9.96 6.64 10.82
C LEU A 65 -10.77 6.74 12.12
N PRO A 66 -12.11 6.68 12.07
CA PRO A 66 -12.96 6.91 13.23
C PRO A 66 -12.68 6.00 14.43
N TYR A 67 -12.03 4.87 14.20
CA TYR A 67 -11.75 3.82 15.17
C TYR A 67 -10.26 3.79 15.61
N LEU A 68 -9.43 4.71 15.14
CA LEU A 68 -8.07 4.88 15.66
C LEU A 68 -8.05 6.02 16.69
N PRO A 69 -7.33 5.85 17.80
CA PRO A 69 -7.21 6.93 18.77
C PRO A 69 -6.56 8.15 18.11
N PRO A 70 -7.08 9.35 18.38
CA PRO A 70 -6.45 10.58 17.92
C PRO A 70 -5.04 10.68 18.50
N ASN A 71 -4.09 11.10 17.69
CA ASN A 71 -2.74 11.38 18.14
C ASN A 71 -2.57 12.89 18.27
N GLU A 72 -2.28 13.35 19.48
CA GLU A 72 -2.00 14.77 19.74
C GLU A 72 -0.54 15.07 19.37
N GLU A 73 -0.31 15.40 18.13
CA GLU A 73 1.00 15.81 17.63
C GLU A 73 1.02 17.29 17.27
N ALA A 74 2.15 17.95 17.56
CA ALA A 74 2.33 19.36 17.20
C ALA A 74 2.33 19.61 15.68
N ASN A 75 2.72 18.60 14.87
CA ASN A 75 2.69 18.64 13.41
C ASN A 75 2.12 17.35 12.83
N PRO A 76 0.79 17.16 12.82
CA PRO A 76 0.16 15.92 12.36
C PRO A 76 0.45 15.56 10.91
N ALA A 77 0.72 16.56 10.06
CA ALA A 77 1.00 16.32 8.64
C ALA A 77 2.35 15.64 8.39
N MET A 78 3.33 15.87 9.26
CA MET A 78 4.72 15.36 9.12
C MET A 78 5.10 14.32 10.18
N GLY A 79 4.28 14.12 11.19
CA GLY A 79 4.55 13.27 12.34
C GLY A 79 4.25 11.79 12.14
N TRP A 80 3.48 11.23 13.07
CA TRP A 80 3.09 9.82 13.10
C TRP A 80 1.98 9.52 12.08
N ARG A 81 2.40 9.08 10.90
CA ARG A 81 1.55 8.98 9.71
C ARG A 81 1.97 7.82 8.80
N ALA A 82 1.03 7.29 8.06
CA ALA A 82 1.22 6.38 6.92
C ALA A 82 2.15 5.20 7.25
N LEU A 83 3.27 5.09 6.54
CA LEU A 83 4.24 4.01 6.75
C LEU A 83 4.76 3.96 8.19
N ARG A 84 5.00 5.10 8.84
CA ARG A 84 5.47 5.13 10.25
C ARG A 84 4.49 4.44 11.19
N ILE A 85 3.18 4.67 11.02
CA ILE A 85 2.15 3.95 11.78
C ILE A 85 2.26 2.45 11.50
N GLY A 86 2.44 2.06 10.24
CA GLY A 86 2.58 0.66 9.86
C GLY A 86 3.83 -0.02 10.42
N LEU A 87 4.93 0.72 10.58
CA LEU A 87 6.17 0.21 11.15
C LEU A 87 6.10 0.12 12.68
N ASP A 88 5.46 1.09 13.34
CA ASP A 88 5.21 1.06 14.80
C ASP A 88 4.17 0.01 15.19
N ARG A 89 3.22 -0.26 14.31
CA ARG A 89 2.18 -1.28 14.47
C ARG A 89 2.28 -2.34 13.36
N PRO A 90 3.34 -3.14 13.34
CA PRO A 90 3.64 -4.04 12.23
C PRO A 90 2.56 -5.08 11.96
N ALA A 91 1.76 -5.44 12.97
CA ALA A 91 0.62 -6.34 12.79
C ALA A 91 -0.40 -5.82 11.77
N MET A 92 -0.65 -4.50 11.78
CA MET A 92 -1.59 -3.85 10.87
C MET A 92 -1.08 -3.83 9.43
N LEU A 93 0.17 -3.40 9.23
CA LEU A 93 0.80 -3.42 7.90
C LEU A 93 0.94 -4.85 7.37
N ARG A 94 1.36 -5.80 8.20
CA ARG A 94 1.46 -7.21 7.82
C ARG A 94 0.12 -7.80 7.41
N ALA A 95 -0.97 -7.47 8.11
CA ALA A 95 -2.32 -7.91 7.74
C ALA A 95 -2.73 -7.37 6.36
N GLN A 96 -2.43 -6.09 6.09
CA GLN A 96 -2.69 -5.49 4.78
C GLN A 96 -1.84 -6.12 3.67
N LEU A 97 -0.53 -6.28 3.89
CA LEU A 97 0.36 -6.91 2.92
C LEU A 97 -0.08 -8.34 2.58
N ARG A 98 -0.49 -9.11 3.60
CA ARG A 98 -1.04 -10.46 3.40
C ARG A 98 -2.33 -10.45 2.58
N ALA A 99 -3.22 -9.49 2.85
CA ALA A 99 -4.45 -9.34 2.09
C ALA A 99 -4.17 -8.96 0.61
N LEU A 100 -3.20 -8.09 0.36
CA LEU A 100 -2.75 -7.74 -1.00
C LEU A 100 -2.17 -8.97 -1.73
N LEU A 101 -1.28 -9.71 -1.07
CA LEU A 101 -0.67 -10.92 -1.63
C LEU A 101 -1.72 -11.97 -2.00
N ARG A 102 -2.69 -12.22 -1.12
CA ARG A 102 -3.79 -13.17 -1.37
C ARG A 102 -4.74 -12.68 -2.46
N GLY A 103 -5.11 -11.40 -2.42
CA GLY A 103 -5.99 -10.81 -3.42
C GLY A 103 -5.40 -10.82 -4.83
N ALA A 104 -4.06 -10.80 -4.93
CA ALA A 104 -3.32 -10.85 -6.18
C ALA A 104 -2.76 -12.25 -6.52
N ALA A 105 -3.22 -13.31 -5.84
CA ALA A 105 -2.74 -14.68 -6.09
C ALA A 105 -2.78 -15.04 -7.58
N GLY A 106 -1.64 -15.49 -8.12
CA GLY A 106 -1.48 -15.87 -9.54
C GLY A 106 -1.49 -14.69 -10.52
N ARG A 107 -1.46 -13.45 -10.06
CA ARG A 107 -1.46 -12.21 -10.86
C ARG A 107 -0.25 -11.34 -10.50
N ASP A 108 -0.03 -10.29 -11.29
CA ASP A 108 0.97 -9.28 -10.94
C ASP A 108 0.45 -8.35 -9.84
N LEU A 109 1.29 -8.08 -8.85
CA LEU A 109 1.03 -7.16 -7.75
C LEU A 109 2.02 -6.01 -7.81
N LYS A 110 1.51 -4.79 -7.88
CA LYS A 110 2.28 -3.57 -7.63
C LYS A 110 1.88 -2.99 -6.29
N VAL A 111 2.82 -2.91 -5.36
CA VAL A 111 2.60 -2.34 -4.02
C VAL A 111 3.57 -1.20 -3.80
N MET A 112 3.07 -0.06 -3.33
CA MET A 112 3.91 1.08 -2.98
C MET A 112 3.65 1.56 -1.56
N PHE A 113 4.72 2.06 -0.94
CA PHE A 113 4.70 2.60 0.39
C PHE A 113 4.62 4.13 0.36
N PRO A 114 3.62 4.73 1.03
CA PRO A 114 3.50 6.18 1.14
C PRO A 114 4.42 6.73 2.21
N PHE A 115 4.74 8.00 2.12
CA PHE A 115 5.36 8.79 3.17
C PHE A 115 6.71 8.25 3.68
N VAL A 116 7.47 7.63 2.78
CA VAL A 116 8.82 7.15 3.06
C VAL A 116 9.77 8.32 3.22
N SER A 117 10.43 8.44 4.37
CA SER A 117 11.36 9.53 4.66
C SER A 117 12.83 9.10 4.71
N THR A 118 13.06 7.81 4.93
CA THR A 118 14.41 7.24 4.97
C THR A 118 14.49 5.89 4.24
N VAL A 119 15.69 5.54 3.78
CA VAL A 119 15.95 4.21 3.19
C VAL A 119 15.68 3.10 4.21
N ALA A 120 16.00 3.32 5.48
CA ALA A 120 15.77 2.32 6.53
C ALA A 120 14.29 1.98 6.73
N GLU A 121 13.38 2.97 6.62
CA GLU A 121 11.94 2.73 6.66
C GLU A 121 11.48 1.86 5.48
N LEU A 122 11.99 2.14 4.28
CA LEU A 122 11.68 1.34 3.08
C LEU A 122 12.21 -0.09 3.19
N GLU A 123 13.43 -0.28 3.65
CA GLU A 123 14.01 -1.60 3.90
C GLU A 123 13.19 -2.39 4.91
N GLN A 124 12.73 -1.74 5.97
CA GLN A 124 11.89 -2.39 6.98
C GLN A 124 10.52 -2.80 6.38
N ALA A 125 9.90 -1.95 5.57
CA ALA A 125 8.66 -2.27 4.88
C ALA A 125 8.84 -3.44 3.90
N ASN A 126 9.94 -3.44 3.13
CA ASN A 126 10.29 -4.53 2.22
C ASN A 126 10.50 -5.85 2.98
N ARG A 127 11.20 -5.82 4.12
CA ARG A 127 11.36 -7.01 4.98
C ARG A 127 10.02 -7.57 5.45
N LEU A 128 9.07 -6.71 5.84
CA LEU A 128 7.73 -7.17 6.24
C LEU A 128 6.99 -7.84 5.07
N LEU A 129 7.11 -7.30 3.87
CA LEU A 129 6.55 -7.92 2.67
C LEU A 129 7.18 -9.29 2.39
N ASP A 130 8.51 -9.40 2.47
CA ASP A 130 9.22 -10.67 2.30
C ASP A 130 8.81 -11.71 3.34
N MET A 131 8.63 -11.29 4.60
CA MET A 131 8.16 -12.18 5.67
C MET A 131 6.76 -12.74 5.38
N GLU A 132 5.84 -11.90 4.88
CA GLU A 132 4.50 -12.37 4.54
C GLU A 132 4.51 -13.28 3.29
N CYS A 133 5.35 -13.00 2.28
CA CYS A 133 5.56 -13.89 1.15
C CYS A 133 6.09 -15.27 1.60
N ALA A 134 7.12 -15.28 2.45
CA ALA A 134 7.70 -16.53 2.97
C ALA A 134 6.67 -17.32 3.77
N ARG A 135 5.87 -16.65 4.60
CA ARG A 135 4.80 -17.27 5.38
C ARG A 135 3.75 -17.92 4.49
N LEU A 136 3.18 -17.17 3.53
CA LEU A 136 2.15 -17.70 2.63
C LEU A 136 2.67 -18.88 1.81
N LYS A 137 3.93 -18.81 1.37
CA LYS A 137 4.59 -19.92 0.67
C LYS A 137 4.72 -21.16 1.56
N ALA A 138 5.08 -20.97 2.83
CA ALA A 138 5.16 -22.08 3.79
C ALA A 138 3.79 -22.71 4.08
N ASP A 139 2.73 -21.89 4.07
CA ASP A 139 1.34 -22.33 4.23
C ASP A 139 0.76 -22.98 2.95
N GLY A 140 1.56 -23.08 1.86
CA GLY A 140 1.14 -23.67 0.59
C GLY A 140 0.20 -22.80 -0.24
N GLU A 141 0.11 -21.50 0.07
CA GLU A 141 -0.74 -20.56 -0.64
C GLU A 141 -0.12 -20.10 -1.97
N ILE A 142 -0.97 -19.73 -2.92
CA ILE A 142 -0.54 -19.21 -4.22
C ILE A 142 -0.14 -17.74 -4.06
N LEU A 143 1.11 -17.44 -4.40
CA LEU A 143 1.63 -16.08 -4.41
C LEU A 143 1.30 -15.35 -5.73
N PRO A 144 1.41 -14.01 -5.76
CA PRO A 144 1.44 -13.27 -7.01
C PRO A 144 2.52 -13.79 -7.95
N SER A 145 2.26 -13.75 -9.27
CA SER A 145 3.22 -14.17 -10.30
C SER A 145 4.44 -13.26 -10.35
N ARG A 146 4.23 -11.98 -10.09
CA ARG A 146 5.27 -10.96 -9.97
C ARG A 146 4.88 -9.95 -8.90
N ILE A 147 5.85 -9.49 -8.13
CA ILE A 147 5.66 -8.43 -7.12
C ILE A 147 6.60 -7.28 -7.49
N GLU A 148 6.03 -6.14 -7.82
CA GLU A 148 6.75 -4.88 -8.02
C GLU A 148 6.58 -4.01 -6.79
N ARG A 149 7.70 -3.54 -6.25
CA ARG A 149 7.76 -2.69 -5.05
C ARG A 149 7.99 -1.25 -5.44
N GLY A 150 7.26 -0.35 -4.87
CA GLY A 150 7.40 1.06 -5.12
C GLY A 150 7.35 1.90 -3.86
N LEU A 151 7.71 3.16 -4.01
CA LEU A 151 7.49 4.18 -3.01
C LEU A 151 6.80 5.40 -3.61
N MET A 152 6.11 6.16 -2.76
CA MET A 152 5.64 7.49 -3.12
C MET A 152 6.69 8.52 -2.70
N LEU A 153 7.19 9.26 -3.69
CA LEU A 153 8.17 10.32 -3.49
C LEU A 153 7.42 11.61 -3.14
N GLU A 154 7.26 11.87 -1.88
CA GLU A 154 6.46 12.98 -1.35
C GLU A 154 7.07 13.63 -0.10
N VAL A 155 8.09 13.00 0.49
CA VAL A 155 8.83 13.54 1.63
C VAL A 155 10.18 14.06 1.14
N PRO A 156 10.55 15.35 1.37
CA PRO A 156 11.77 15.94 0.81
C PRO A 156 13.05 15.21 1.20
N SER A 157 13.13 14.62 2.39
CA SER A 157 14.35 13.95 2.87
C SER A 157 14.77 12.75 2.01
N ILE A 158 13.81 12.03 1.38
CA ILE A 158 14.13 10.87 0.56
C ILE A 158 14.75 11.27 -0.80
N LEU A 159 14.53 12.51 -1.27
CA LEU A 159 15.11 13.02 -2.50
C LEU A 159 16.65 12.99 -2.47
N TYR A 160 17.23 13.24 -1.31
CA TYR A 160 18.69 13.21 -1.12
C TYR A 160 19.26 11.79 -1.03
N GLN A 161 18.38 10.77 -0.98
CA GLN A 161 18.74 9.37 -0.83
C GLN A 161 18.43 8.53 -2.09
N ILE A 162 18.02 9.17 -3.19
CA ILE A 162 17.66 8.48 -4.45
C ILE A 162 18.68 7.43 -4.90
N PRO A 163 20.00 7.69 -4.87
CA PRO A 163 20.98 6.68 -5.27
C PRO A 163 20.91 5.39 -4.42
N ALA A 164 20.53 5.51 -3.15
CA ALA A 164 20.39 4.38 -2.24
C ALA A 164 19.08 3.59 -2.43
N LEU A 165 18.12 4.14 -3.18
CA LEU A 165 16.87 3.45 -3.51
C LEU A 165 17.05 2.44 -4.65
N ALA A 166 18.12 2.54 -5.41
CA ALA A 166 18.42 1.62 -6.51
C ALA A 166 18.50 0.17 -5.99
N GLY A 167 17.70 -0.71 -6.59
CA GLY A 167 17.58 -2.11 -6.15
C GLY A 167 16.63 -2.37 -4.98
N LEU A 168 16.12 -1.32 -4.33
CA LEU A 168 15.10 -1.44 -3.27
C LEU A 168 13.68 -1.27 -3.77
N VAL A 169 13.50 -0.63 -4.93
CA VAL A 169 12.22 -0.38 -5.58
C VAL A 169 12.29 -0.67 -7.08
N ASP A 170 11.16 -1.09 -7.63
CA ASP A 170 10.96 -1.32 -9.07
C ASP A 170 10.35 -0.09 -9.75
N PHE A 171 9.64 0.75 -8.99
CA PHE A 171 9.02 1.97 -9.50
C PHE A 171 8.87 3.04 -8.41
N VAL A 172 8.69 4.28 -8.86
CA VAL A 172 8.46 5.45 -8.00
C VAL A 172 7.21 6.17 -8.48
N SER A 173 6.35 6.57 -7.55
CA SER A 173 5.22 7.47 -7.81
C SER A 173 5.54 8.83 -7.20
N ILE A 174 5.44 9.90 -8.00
CA ILE A 174 5.68 11.25 -7.51
C ILE A 174 4.36 11.82 -6.98
N GLY A 175 4.36 12.18 -5.69
CA GLY A 175 3.26 12.89 -5.06
C GLY A 175 3.30 14.38 -5.46
N SER A 176 2.20 14.87 -6.02
CA SER A 176 2.03 16.29 -6.37
C SER A 176 0.94 16.88 -5.46
N HIS A 177 1.34 17.45 -4.36
CA HIS A 177 0.44 18.18 -3.44
C HIS A 177 0.78 19.66 -3.40
#